data_1255bf7c18293e0e373366269f1afa71
#
_entry.id   1255bf7c18293e0e373366269f1afa71
#
_cell.length_a   1.000
_cell.length_b   1.000
_cell.length_c   1.000
_cell.angle_alpha   90.00
_cell.angle_beta   90.00
_cell.angle_gamma   90.00
#
_symmetry.space_group_name_H-M   'P 1'
#
loop_
_entity.id
_entity.type
_entity.pdbx_description
1 polymer ?
#
loop_
_entity_poly.entity_id
_entity_poly.type
_entity_poly.pdbx_seq_one_letter_code
_entity_poly.pdbx_strand_id
1 'polypeptide(L)'
;MANRLKHDISIGSNLQKYRLEAKLSQELVAAKLQAQGLDISREILSQMELGKYNIRVSVLLALAELYCTPIQDFFADLARFE
;
A
#
# COMPACT_ATOMS: atom_id res chain seq x y z
N MET A 1 -1.36 22.85 14.17
CA MET A 1 -0.60 22.16 13.67
C MET A 1 -0.70 20.68 13.70
N ALA A 2 -1.65 20.14 14.37
CA ALA A 2 -1.81 18.72 14.35
C ALA A 2 -2.07 18.18 12.96
N ASN A 3 -2.68 18.96 12.12
CA ASN A 3 -3.03 18.48 10.79
C ASN A 3 -1.83 18.17 9.92
N ARG A 4 -0.65 18.61 10.32
CA ARG A 4 0.53 18.29 9.53
C ARG A 4 1.02 16.88 9.74
N LEU A 5 0.56 16.24 10.81
CA LEU A 5 1.08 14.93 11.15
C LEU A 5 0.66 13.86 10.15
N LYS A 6 -0.46 14.06 9.48
CA LYS A 6 -0.96 13.02 8.60
C LYS A 6 -0.06 12.76 7.41
N HIS A 7 0.87 13.65 7.11
CA HIS A 7 1.77 13.48 5.98
C HIS A 7 3.19 13.21 6.39
N ASP A 8 3.42 12.97 7.67
CA ASP A 8 4.78 12.76 8.16
C ASP A 8 5.35 11.42 7.73
N ILE A 9 4.51 10.44 7.49
CA ILE A 9 4.97 9.09 7.22
C ILE A 9 4.11 8.51 6.11
N SER A 10 4.75 7.86 5.17
CA SER A 10 4.04 7.18 4.10
C SER A 10 4.64 5.79 3.91
N ILE A 11 3.76 4.80 3.75
CA ILE A 11 4.20 3.45 3.44
C ILE A 11 4.09 3.14 1.97
N GLY A 12 3.74 4.14 1.15
CA GLY A 12 3.49 3.91 -0.27
C GLY A 12 4.66 3.29 -1.00
N SER A 13 5.87 3.80 -0.75
CA SER A 13 7.04 3.27 -1.44
C SER A 13 7.33 1.83 -1.03
N ASN A 14 7.06 1.48 0.22
CA ASN A 14 7.21 0.09 0.66
C ASN A 14 6.20 -0.81 -0.02
N LEU A 15 4.96 -0.35 -0.17
CA LEU A 15 3.96 -1.13 -0.89
C LEU A 15 4.41 -1.41 -2.31
N GLN A 16 4.93 -0.41 -2.99
CA GLN A 16 5.43 -0.58 -4.34
C GLN A 16 6.62 -1.55 -4.38
N LYS A 17 7.54 -1.38 -3.44
CA LYS A 17 8.72 -2.23 -3.39
C LYS A 17 8.35 -3.70 -3.29
N TYR A 18 7.45 -4.03 -2.36
CA TYR A 18 7.10 -5.44 -2.17
C TYR A 18 6.24 -5.97 -3.31
N ARG A 19 5.43 -5.10 -3.92
CA ARG A 19 4.71 -5.53 -5.12
C ARG A 19 5.67 -5.91 -6.24
N LEU A 20 6.68 -5.08 -6.46
CA LEU A 20 7.66 -5.35 -7.51
C LEU A 20 8.49 -6.60 -7.21
N GLU A 21 8.82 -6.79 -5.94
CA GLU A 21 9.56 -7.99 -5.54
C GLU A 21 8.71 -9.24 -5.76
N ALA A 22 7.40 -9.13 -5.60
CA ALA A 22 6.50 -10.23 -5.88
C ALA A 22 6.21 -10.39 -7.36
N LYS A 23 6.75 -9.49 -8.20
CA LYS A 23 6.62 -9.53 -9.66
C LYS A 23 5.17 -9.42 -10.11
N LEU A 24 4.41 -8.57 -9.43
CA LEU A 24 3.01 -8.35 -9.75
C LEU A 24 2.83 -6.95 -10.31
N SER A 25 1.98 -6.85 -11.34
CA SER A 25 1.61 -5.54 -11.88
C SER A 25 0.52 -4.92 -11.02
N GLN A 26 0.37 -3.60 -11.13
CA GLN A 26 -0.73 -2.94 -10.44
C GLN A 26 -2.08 -3.46 -10.93
N GLU A 27 -2.20 -3.72 -12.21
CA GLU A 27 -3.44 -4.24 -12.77
C GLU A 27 -3.81 -5.59 -12.17
N LEU A 28 -2.85 -6.48 -12.06
CA LEU A 28 -3.12 -7.81 -11.53
C LEU A 28 -3.48 -7.72 -10.05
N VAL A 29 -2.76 -6.90 -9.29
CA VAL A 29 -3.06 -6.75 -7.87
C VAL A 29 -4.47 -6.19 -7.69
N ALA A 30 -4.83 -5.17 -8.47
CA ALA A 30 -6.18 -4.60 -8.38
C ALA A 30 -7.23 -5.67 -8.69
N ALA A 31 -7.00 -6.49 -9.72
CA ALA A 31 -7.94 -7.55 -10.05
C ALA A 31 -8.08 -8.56 -8.90
N LYS A 32 -6.98 -8.92 -8.26
CA LYS A 32 -7.03 -9.86 -7.15
C LYS A 32 -7.75 -9.27 -5.95
N LEU A 33 -7.54 -7.99 -5.67
CA LEU A 33 -8.26 -7.33 -4.58
C LEU A 33 -9.75 -7.28 -4.87
N GLN A 34 -10.12 -6.96 -6.10
CA GLN A 34 -11.53 -6.90 -6.47
C GLN A 34 -12.18 -8.27 -6.35
N ALA A 35 -11.46 -9.33 -6.69
CA ALA A 35 -11.97 -10.69 -6.53
C ALA A 35 -12.24 -11.03 -5.07
N GLN A 36 -11.57 -10.37 -4.14
CA GLN A 36 -11.82 -10.55 -2.72
C GLN A 36 -12.90 -9.61 -2.18
N GLY A 37 -13.53 -8.83 -3.04
CA GLY A 37 -14.55 -7.90 -2.61
C GLY A 37 -14.02 -6.55 -2.17
N LEU A 38 -12.75 -6.28 -2.40
CA LEU A 38 -12.16 -5.00 -2.05
C LEU A 38 -12.15 -4.12 -3.29
N ASP A 39 -12.80 -2.98 -3.19
CA ASP A 39 -13.04 -2.11 -4.35
C ASP A 39 -11.84 -1.19 -4.56
N ILE A 40 -10.76 -1.77 -5.03
CA ILE A 40 -9.52 -1.04 -5.30
C ILE A 40 -9.22 -1.16 -6.79
N SER A 41 -9.25 -0.02 -7.49
CA SER A 41 -8.87 0.02 -8.89
C SER A 41 -7.36 0.17 -9.02
N ARG A 42 -6.85 -0.01 -10.24
CA ARG A 42 -5.44 0.22 -10.49
C ARG A 42 -5.05 1.65 -10.15
N GLU A 43 -5.92 2.61 -10.46
CA GLU A 43 -5.66 4.02 -10.17
C GLU A 43 -5.57 4.27 -8.67
N ILE A 44 -6.47 3.65 -7.91
CA ILE A 44 -6.43 3.80 -6.46
C ILE A 44 -5.15 3.17 -5.91
N LEU A 45 -4.80 1.99 -6.38
CA LEU A 45 -3.55 1.35 -5.94
C LEU A 45 -2.35 2.23 -6.25
N SER A 46 -2.34 2.84 -7.44
CA SER A 46 -1.26 3.75 -7.80
C SER A 46 -1.17 4.93 -6.84
N GLN A 47 -2.32 5.51 -6.47
CA GLN A 47 -2.33 6.61 -5.52
C GLN A 47 -1.84 6.16 -4.14
N MET A 48 -2.17 4.94 -3.75
CA MET A 48 -1.69 4.41 -2.49
C MET A 48 -0.16 4.30 -2.47
N GLU A 49 0.41 3.83 -3.57
CA GLU A 49 1.85 3.69 -3.68
C GLU A 49 2.55 5.04 -3.73
N LEU A 50 1.85 6.07 -4.19
CA LEU A 50 2.40 7.42 -4.19
C LEU A 50 2.22 8.14 -2.86
N GLY A 51 1.56 7.49 -1.89
CA GLY A 51 1.33 8.11 -0.60
C GLY A 51 0.19 9.11 -0.59
N LYS A 52 -0.67 9.05 -1.58
CA LYS A 52 -1.73 10.05 -1.74
C LYS A 52 -3.12 9.52 -1.43
N TYR A 53 -3.21 8.38 -0.78
CA TYR A 53 -4.50 7.75 -0.52
C TYR A 53 -4.48 7.08 0.83
N ASN A 54 -5.56 7.22 1.58
CA ASN A 54 -5.69 6.53 2.86
C ASN A 54 -5.95 5.05 2.61
N ILE A 55 -5.24 4.20 3.33
CA ILE A 55 -5.30 2.77 3.09
C ILE A 55 -6.03 2.10 4.25
N ARG A 56 -7.10 1.39 3.94
CA ARG A 56 -7.84 0.65 4.96
C ARG A 56 -7.04 -0.56 5.41
N VAL A 57 -7.23 -0.93 6.67
CA VAL A 57 -6.51 -2.07 7.22
C VAL A 57 -6.82 -3.35 6.43
N SER A 58 -8.07 -3.51 6.01
CA SER A 58 -8.45 -4.70 5.24
C SER A 58 -7.64 -4.81 3.96
N VAL A 59 -7.37 -3.68 3.32
CA VAL A 59 -6.56 -3.68 2.09
C VAL A 59 -5.11 -4.00 2.42
N LEU A 60 -4.58 -3.44 3.50
CA LEU A 60 -3.20 -3.74 3.91
C LEU A 60 -3.02 -5.23 4.18
N LEU A 61 -3.97 -5.84 4.86
CA LEU A 61 -3.87 -7.27 5.14
C LEU A 61 -3.89 -8.09 3.86
N ALA A 62 -4.75 -7.71 2.91
CA ALA A 62 -4.82 -8.41 1.64
C ALA A 62 -3.52 -8.27 0.86
N LEU A 63 -2.93 -7.07 0.87
CA LEU A 63 -1.66 -6.86 0.18
C LEU A 63 -0.54 -7.67 0.82
N ALA A 64 -0.52 -7.75 2.14
CA ALA A 64 0.49 -8.55 2.82
C ALA A 64 0.40 -10.00 2.37
N GLU A 65 -0.80 -10.52 2.24
CA GLU A 65 -0.97 -11.89 1.76
C GLU A 65 -0.53 -12.04 0.30
N LEU A 66 -0.96 -11.12 -0.54
CA LEU A 66 -0.62 -11.20 -1.96
C LEU A 66 0.88 -11.12 -2.20
N TYR A 67 1.57 -10.30 -1.41
CA TYR A 67 3.00 -10.11 -1.57
C TYR A 67 3.82 -11.07 -0.73
N CYS A 68 3.16 -11.94 0.02
CA CYS A 68 3.84 -12.89 0.94
C CYS A 68 4.81 -12.13 1.84
N THR A 69 4.35 -11.01 2.39
CA THR A 69 5.17 -10.11 3.19
C THR A 69 4.50 -9.90 4.53
N PRO A 70 5.22 -10.03 5.65
CA PRO A 70 4.64 -9.69 6.94
C PRO A 70 4.19 -8.23 6.92
N ILE A 71 3.01 -7.96 7.50
CA ILE A 71 2.44 -6.63 7.40
C ILE A 71 3.35 -5.57 8.02
N GLN A 72 4.10 -5.93 9.06
CA GLN A 72 4.99 -4.96 9.69
C GLN A 72 6.10 -4.50 8.78
N ASP A 73 6.44 -5.27 7.74
CA ASP A 73 7.49 -4.87 6.82
C ASP A 73 7.07 -3.67 5.98
N PHE A 74 5.76 -3.45 5.82
CA PHE A 74 5.29 -2.26 5.12
C PHE A 74 5.65 -0.99 5.87
N PHE A 75 5.96 -1.10 7.15
CA PHE A 75 6.27 0.05 8.00
C PHE A 75 7.75 0.16 8.31
N ALA A 76 8.58 -0.62 7.65
CA ALA A 76 10.01 -0.61 7.90
C ALA A 76 10.67 0.56 7.18
N ASP A 77 11.69 1.12 7.82
CA ASP A 77 12.54 2.14 7.20
C ASP A 77 11.74 3.31 6.64
N LEU A 78 10.73 3.73 7.37
CA LEU A 78 9.90 4.85 6.92
C LEU A 78 10.63 6.16 7.11
N ALA A 79 10.54 7.00 6.09
CA ALA A 79 11.09 8.35 6.18
C ALA A 79 10.22 9.18 7.11
N ARG A 80 10.89 10.06 7.87
CA ARG A 80 10.19 10.97 8.75
C ARG A 80 10.52 12.37 8.37
N PHE A 81 9.53 13.22 8.40
CA PHE A 81 9.72 14.62 8.11
C PHE A 81 9.77 15.38 9.43
N GLU A 82 10.91 15.95 9.68
CA GLU A 82 11.09 16.70 10.92
C GLU A 82 10.92 18.19 10.70
#